data_8a95c36b1075561f6d6dba77db0d2a6a
#
_entry.id   8a95c36b1075561f6d6dba77db0d2a6a
#
_cell.length_a   1.000
_cell.length_b   1.000
_cell.length_c   1.000
_cell.angle_alpha   90.00
_cell.angle_beta   90.00
_cell.angle_gamma   90.00
#
_symmetry.space_group_name_H-M   'P 1'
#
loop_
_entity.id
_entity.type
_entity.pdbx_description
1 polymer ?
#
loop_
_entity_poly.entity_id
_entity_poly.type
_entity_poly.pdbx_seq_one_letter_code
_entity_poly.pdbx_strand_id
1 'polypeptide(L)'
;MVSMSKPLIRLLGQGVRAATKLRGGGSAFPGLVMEKLHPDFVAEELAKLPYGVVVVSGTNGKTTTTKMAVQLLEAQGLKVFTNRTGSNFVRGVAAALLGEMTLGGKLDADIAVLELDEAHAVHFVKAVKPDYALLLNVLRDQLDRFGEIDTTRRMLATVASATTGTVVLNREDPRIRSLAENVQPGVTVKYYGLDESLRSYFPSDDEMRGGTVAKATLPEADVTLTAFSGTSATFDLAGVERVGEINLYGIYNIFNAAGAMALTRAVMGEKLNEDKLIAELAKITPAFGRGETLNVNGRPLQLLLVKNPSGFR
;
A
#
# COMPACT_ATOMS: atom_id res chain seq x y z
N MET A 1 -29.32 -6.54 -27.28
CA MET A 1 -28.45 -7.08 -26.21
C MET A 1 -29.32 -7.51 -25.06
N VAL A 2 -29.34 -8.81 -24.72
CA VAL A 2 -30.09 -9.31 -23.56
C VAL A 2 -29.43 -8.71 -22.31
N SER A 3 -30.15 -7.89 -21.58
CA SER A 3 -29.67 -7.32 -20.30
C SER A 3 -29.61 -8.46 -19.29
N MET A 4 -28.43 -9.02 -19.07
CA MET A 4 -28.20 -10.01 -18.04
C MET A 4 -28.29 -9.35 -16.66
N SER A 5 -28.95 -10.03 -15.73
CA SER A 5 -29.03 -9.53 -14.34
C SER A 5 -27.66 -9.55 -13.65
N LYS A 6 -27.38 -8.57 -12.78
CA LYS A 6 -26.10 -8.47 -12.05
C LYS A 6 -25.68 -9.76 -11.33
N PRO A 7 -26.59 -10.52 -10.67
CA PRO A 7 -26.25 -11.82 -10.07
C PRO A 7 -25.77 -12.85 -11.09
N LEU A 8 -26.37 -12.88 -12.28
CA LEU A 8 -26.00 -13.84 -13.33
C LEU A 8 -24.62 -13.52 -13.92
N ILE A 9 -24.28 -12.22 -14.07
CA ILE A 9 -22.96 -11.78 -14.52
C ILE A 9 -21.88 -12.17 -13.50
N ARG A 10 -22.17 -12.04 -12.18
CA ARG A 10 -21.26 -12.47 -11.11
C ARG A 10 -21.02 -13.99 -11.13
N LEU A 11 -22.07 -14.78 -11.28
CA LEU A 11 -21.98 -16.24 -11.42
C LEU A 11 -21.14 -16.66 -12.63
N LEU A 12 -21.30 -15.99 -13.76
CA LEU A 12 -20.47 -16.19 -14.95
C LEU A 12 -18.99 -15.84 -14.67
N GLY A 13 -18.72 -14.71 -14.01
CA GLY A 13 -17.37 -14.31 -13.61
C GLY A 13 -16.71 -15.36 -12.71
N GLN A 14 -17.44 -15.90 -11.73
CA GLN A 14 -16.96 -16.98 -10.86
C GLN A 14 -16.74 -18.29 -11.65
N GLY A 15 -17.62 -18.64 -12.58
CA GLY A 15 -17.46 -19.79 -13.47
C GLY A 15 -16.23 -19.67 -14.36
N VAL A 16 -16.01 -18.51 -14.98
CA VAL A 16 -14.80 -18.22 -15.77
C VAL A 16 -13.56 -18.34 -14.91
N ARG A 17 -13.58 -17.83 -13.66
CA ARG A 17 -12.46 -17.96 -12.73
C ARG A 17 -12.15 -19.42 -12.39
N ALA A 18 -13.16 -20.22 -12.08
CA ALA A 18 -13.00 -21.64 -11.80
C ALA A 18 -12.38 -22.38 -13.00
N ALA A 19 -12.88 -22.12 -14.21
CA ALA A 19 -12.34 -22.70 -15.44
C ALA A 19 -10.91 -22.28 -15.74
N THR A 20 -10.57 -20.99 -15.49
CA THR A 20 -9.22 -20.45 -15.70
C THR A 20 -8.23 -21.07 -14.71
N LYS A 21 -8.64 -21.25 -13.45
CA LYS A 21 -7.83 -21.89 -12.41
C LYS A 21 -7.51 -23.35 -12.74
N LEU A 22 -8.48 -24.08 -13.28
CA LEU A 22 -8.31 -25.49 -13.72
C LEU A 22 -7.34 -25.62 -14.90
N ARG A 23 -7.22 -24.59 -15.76
CA ARG A 23 -6.33 -24.59 -16.92
C ARG A 23 -4.94 -23.99 -16.67
N GLY A 24 -4.61 -23.64 -15.42
CA GLY A 24 -3.35 -22.97 -15.10
C GLY A 24 -3.20 -21.56 -15.71
N GLY A 25 -4.30 -20.95 -16.14
CA GLY A 25 -4.32 -19.66 -16.83
C GLY A 25 -4.19 -18.46 -15.88
N GLY A 26 -3.80 -17.30 -16.44
CA GLY A 26 -3.50 -16.07 -15.70
C GLY A 26 -4.67 -15.51 -14.89
N SER A 27 -4.34 -14.90 -13.75
CA SER A 27 -5.27 -14.38 -12.77
C SER A 27 -6.15 -13.22 -13.27
N ALA A 28 -5.76 -12.53 -14.37
CA ALA A 28 -6.44 -11.32 -14.85
C ALA A 28 -7.62 -11.58 -15.82
N PHE A 29 -7.73 -12.78 -16.41
CA PHE A 29 -8.75 -13.06 -17.42
C PHE A 29 -10.19 -12.95 -16.88
N PRO A 30 -10.52 -13.48 -15.68
CA PRO A 30 -11.85 -13.29 -15.09
C PRO A 30 -12.20 -11.82 -14.89
N GLY A 31 -11.21 -10.99 -14.49
CA GLY A 31 -11.38 -9.55 -14.34
C GLY A 31 -11.67 -8.83 -15.66
N LEU A 32 -11.05 -9.27 -16.77
CA LEU A 32 -11.34 -8.73 -18.10
C LEU A 32 -12.79 -9.02 -18.53
N VAL A 33 -13.29 -10.22 -18.22
CA VAL A 33 -14.69 -10.57 -18.50
C VAL A 33 -15.63 -9.66 -17.70
N MET A 34 -15.34 -9.44 -16.41
CA MET A 34 -16.14 -8.55 -15.57
C MET A 34 -16.10 -7.10 -16.06
N GLU A 35 -14.94 -6.58 -16.43
CA GLU A 35 -14.80 -5.22 -16.96
C GLU A 35 -15.67 -4.98 -18.20
N LYS A 36 -15.81 -6.00 -19.07
CA LYS A 36 -16.65 -5.92 -20.27
C LYS A 36 -18.15 -6.09 -19.99
N LEU A 37 -18.51 -6.96 -19.06
CA LEU A 37 -19.91 -7.29 -18.78
C LEU A 37 -20.52 -6.41 -17.69
N HIS A 38 -19.72 -5.89 -16.78
CA HIS A 38 -20.14 -5.07 -15.64
C HIS A 38 -19.01 -4.08 -15.26
N PRO A 39 -18.81 -2.99 -16.02
CA PRO A 39 -17.71 -2.04 -15.80
C PRO A 39 -17.65 -1.47 -14.38
N ASP A 40 -18.80 -1.25 -13.74
CA ASP A 40 -18.91 -0.66 -12.40
C ASP A 40 -18.78 -1.70 -11.27
N PHE A 41 -18.53 -2.98 -11.59
CA PHE A 41 -18.48 -4.08 -10.61
C PHE A 41 -17.56 -3.78 -9.43
N VAL A 42 -16.31 -3.33 -9.72
CA VAL A 42 -15.32 -3.05 -8.68
C VAL A 42 -15.79 -1.91 -7.78
N ALA A 43 -16.29 -0.83 -8.37
CA ALA A 43 -16.78 0.33 -7.62
C ALA A 43 -17.99 -0.02 -6.74
N GLU A 44 -18.96 -0.77 -7.30
CA GLU A 44 -20.15 -1.18 -6.56
C GLU A 44 -19.86 -2.13 -5.38
N GLU A 45 -18.89 -3.05 -5.55
CA GLU A 45 -18.55 -3.98 -4.48
C GLU A 45 -17.71 -3.31 -3.38
N LEU A 46 -16.74 -2.48 -3.76
CA LEU A 46 -15.91 -1.76 -2.80
C LEU A 46 -16.67 -0.68 -2.04
N ALA A 47 -17.66 -0.04 -2.64
CA ALA A 47 -18.52 0.95 -1.97
C ALA A 47 -19.37 0.37 -0.81
N LYS A 48 -19.45 -0.96 -0.68
CA LYS A 48 -20.18 -1.64 0.40
C LYS A 48 -19.36 -1.81 1.67
N LEU A 49 -18.05 -1.56 1.60
CA LEU A 49 -17.15 -1.79 2.72
C LEU A 49 -17.31 -0.69 3.77
N PRO A 50 -17.56 -1.04 5.04
CA PRO A 50 -17.87 -0.04 6.08
C PRO A 50 -16.72 0.90 6.43
N TYR A 51 -15.47 0.46 6.21
CA TYR A 51 -14.27 1.28 6.40
C TYR A 51 -13.66 1.75 5.07
N GLY A 52 -14.33 1.48 3.94
CA GLY A 52 -13.94 1.99 2.62
C GLY A 52 -12.70 1.35 2.01
N VAL A 53 -11.97 2.13 1.23
CA VAL A 53 -10.88 1.70 0.37
C VAL A 53 -9.60 2.46 0.67
N VAL A 54 -8.52 1.73 0.85
CA VAL A 54 -7.14 2.25 0.95
C VAL A 54 -6.41 1.95 -0.35
N VAL A 55 -5.71 2.95 -0.90
CA VAL A 55 -4.73 2.79 -1.97
C VAL A 55 -3.32 2.98 -1.40
N VAL A 56 -2.45 2.01 -1.58
CA VAL A 56 -1.01 2.09 -1.28
C VAL A 56 -0.25 2.19 -2.59
N SER A 57 0.50 3.28 -2.79
CA SER A 57 1.26 3.52 -4.02
C SER A 57 2.58 4.25 -3.76
N GLY A 58 3.47 4.25 -4.76
CA GLY A 58 4.82 4.81 -4.69
C GLY A 58 5.84 3.89 -5.35
N THR A 59 7.04 4.36 -5.62
CA THR A 59 8.03 3.61 -6.40
C THR A 59 8.48 2.34 -5.68
N ASN A 60 8.92 2.44 -4.43
CA ASN A 60 9.41 1.33 -3.63
C ASN A 60 8.58 1.08 -2.38
N GLY A 61 8.64 -0.17 -1.87
CA GLY A 61 8.04 -0.53 -0.59
C GLY A 61 6.56 -0.93 -0.63
N LYS A 62 5.86 -0.73 -1.76
CA LYS A 62 4.41 -0.99 -1.91
C LYS A 62 3.95 -2.33 -1.30
N THR A 63 4.49 -3.44 -1.77
CA THR A 63 4.06 -4.79 -1.36
C THR A 63 4.29 -5.05 0.12
N THR A 64 5.46 -4.69 0.63
CA THR A 64 5.80 -4.87 2.04
C THR A 64 4.92 -3.99 2.92
N THR A 65 4.76 -2.72 2.56
CA THR A 65 3.92 -1.78 3.33
C THR A 65 2.45 -2.15 3.29
N THR A 66 1.93 -2.60 2.13
CA THR A 66 0.56 -3.11 2.02
C THR A 66 0.35 -4.31 2.93
N LYS A 67 1.30 -5.27 2.94
CA LYS A 67 1.23 -6.42 3.83
C LYS A 67 1.24 -6.02 5.30
N MET A 68 2.11 -5.09 5.68
CA MET A 68 2.14 -4.51 7.04
C MET A 68 0.78 -3.90 7.40
N ALA A 69 0.26 -3.02 6.56
CA ALA A 69 -1.02 -2.36 6.80
C ALA A 69 -2.18 -3.35 6.95
N VAL A 70 -2.22 -4.39 6.10
CA VAL A 70 -3.20 -5.47 6.20
C VAL A 70 -3.11 -6.16 7.57
N GLN A 71 -1.92 -6.61 7.98
CA GLN A 71 -1.74 -7.32 9.25
C GLN A 71 -2.05 -6.42 10.46
N LEU A 72 -1.64 -5.15 10.42
CA LEU A 72 -1.94 -4.20 11.49
C LEU A 72 -3.45 -3.94 11.62
N LEU A 73 -4.19 -3.81 10.51
CA LEU A 73 -5.64 -3.63 10.51
C LEU A 73 -6.37 -4.92 10.96
N GLU A 74 -5.89 -6.10 10.54
CA GLU A 74 -6.40 -7.40 11.00
C GLU A 74 -6.21 -7.57 12.52
N ALA A 75 -5.07 -7.14 13.07
CA ALA A 75 -4.82 -7.14 14.52
C ALA A 75 -5.77 -6.20 15.29
N GLN A 76 -6.28 -5.15 14.64
CA GLN A 76 -7.33 -4.28 15.18
C GLN A 76 -8.74 -4.91 15.10
N GLY A 77 -8.87 -6.08 14.47
CA GLY A 77 -10.13 -6.83 14.36
C GLY A 77 -10.89 -6.60 13.06
N LEU A 78 -10.33 -5.92 12.08
CA LEU A 78 -10.96 -5.75 10.77
C LEU A 78 -10.69 -6.95 9.86
N LYS A 79 -11.68 -7.29 9.03
CA LYS A 79 -11.50 -8.21 7.90
C LYS A 79 -11.03 -7.42 6.69
N VAL A 80 -9.83 -7.72 6.19
CA VAL A 80 -9.20 -6.95 5.13
C VAL A 80 -9.24 -7.71 3.80
N PHE A 81 -9.82 -7.09 2.78
CA PHE A 81 -9.67 -7.50 1.39
C PHE A 81 -8.41 -6.87 0.79
N THR A 82 -7.61 -7.65 0.05
CA THR A 82 -6.40 -7.14 -0.64
C THR A 82 -6.13 -7.90 -1.94
N ASN A 83 -5.45 -7.26 -2.89
CA ASN A 83 -5.07 -7.87 -4.18
C ASN A 83 -3.76 -8.68 -4.06
N ARG A 84 -3.78 -9.78 -3.28
CA ARG A 84 -2.62 -10.62 -2.91
C ARG A 84 -1.82 -11.21 -4.09
N THR A 85 -2.37 -11.28 -5.28
CA THR A 85 -1.79 -12.00 -6.44
C THR A 85 -0.93 -11.15 -7.36
N GLY A 86 -0.46 -9.98 -6.91
CA GLY A 86 0.46 -9.13 -7.70
C GLY A 86 -0.16 -8.49 -8.94
N SER A 87 -1.47 -8.60 -9.11
CA SER A 87 -2.19 -7.99 -10.23
C SER A 87 -2.62 -6.56 -9.83
N ASN A 88 -1.70 -5.62 -10.05
CA ASN A 88 -1.82 -4.20 -9.64
C ASN A 88 -2.71 -3.38 -10.60
N PHE A 89 -3.61 -4.03 -11.34
CA PHE A 89 -4.53 -3.44 -12.30
C PHE A 89 -5.97 -3.56 -11.81
N VAL A 90 -6.88 -2.72 -12.30
CA VAL A 90 -8.33 -2.80 -12.02
C VAL A 90 -8.88 -4.21 -12.29
N ARG A 91 -8.45 -4.84 -13.39
CA ARG A 91 -8.80 -6.24 -13.72
C ARG A 91 -8.33 -7.24 -12.66
N GLY A 92 -7.16 -6.99 -12.05
CA GLY A 92 -6.65 -7.81 -10.97
C GLY A 92 -7.48 -7.68 -9.71
N VAL A 93 -7.89 -6.47 -9.38
CA VAL A 93 -8.81 -6.21 -8.26
C VAL A 93 -10.15 -6.90 -8.51
N ALA A 94 -10.72 -6.81 -9.73
CA ALA A 94 -11.96 -7.49 -10.10
C ALA A 94 -11.84 -9.03 -9.97
N ALA A 95 -10.71 -9.59 -10.42
CA ALA A 95 -10.46 -11.03 -10.31
C ALA A 95 -10.27 -11.48 -8.86
N ALA A 96 -9.61 -10.66 -8.02
CA ALA A 96 -9.46 -10.91 -6.59
C ALA A 96 -10.82 -10.87 -5.88
N LEU A 97 -11.64 -9.85 -6.14
CA LEU A 97 -13.01 -9.75 -5.62
C LEU A 97 -13.86 -11.00 -5.93
N LEU A 98 -13.90 -11.40 -7.21
CA LEU A 98 -14.59 -12.64 -7.60
C LEU A 98 -14.09 -13.86 -6.83
N GLY A 99 -12.83 -13.80 -6.39
CA GLY A 99 -12.21 -14.88 -5.68
C GLY A 99 -12.54 -15.00 -4.21
N GLU A 100 -12.78 -13.90 -3.58
CA GLU A 100 -13.07 -13.83 -2.16
C GLU A 100 -14.57 -13.71 -1.87
N MET A 101 -15.37 -13.38 -2.90
CA MET A 101 -16.82 -13.36 -2.77
C MET A 101 -17.40 -14.74 -2.63
N THR A 102 -18.40 -14.87 -1.75
CA THR A 102 -19.23 -16.08 -1.63
C THR A 102 -20.05 -16.34 -2.91
N LEU A 103 -20.58 -17.54 -3.07
CA LEU A 103 -21.50 -17.85 -4.18
C LEU A 103 -22.74 -16.94 -4.20
N GLY A 104 -23.18 -16.46 -3.04
CA GLY A 104 -24.23 -15.45 -2.92
C GLY A 104 -23.82 -14.02 -3.29
N GLY A 105 -22.56 -13.81 -3.73
CA GLY A 105 -22.06 -12.52 -4.17
C GLY A 105 -21.74 -11.54 -3.03
N LYS A 106 -21.52 -12.02 -1.79
CA LYS A 106 -21.11 -11.22 -0.64
C LYS A 106 -19.60 -11.28 -0.46
N LEU A 107 -18.95 -10.12 -0.35
CA LEU A 107 -17.57 -9.99 0.12
C LEU A 107 -17.60 -9.89 1.65
N ASP A 108 -16.90 -10.80 2.34
CA ASP A 108 -16.77 -10.77 3.80
C ASP A 108 -15.51 -9.98 4.20
N ALA A 109 -15.59 -8.68 4.05
CA ALA A 109 -14.52 -7.74 4.40
C ALA A 109 -15.11 -6.44 4.95
N ASP A 110 -14.34 -5.77 5.80
CA ASP A 110 -14.68 -4.47 6.39
C ASP A 110 -13.99 -3.32 5.65
N ILE A 111 -12.81 -3.56 5.09
CA ILE A 111 -11.97 -2.60 4.39
C ILE A 111 -11.23 -3.27 3.23
N ALA A 112 -10.95 -2.51 2.18
CA ALA A 112 -10.03 -2.92 1.13
C ALA A 112 -8.69 -2.18 1.26
N VAL A 113 -7.56 -2.91 1.22
CA VAL A 113 -6.20 -2.34 1.14
C VAL A 113 -5.56 -2.81 -0.15
N LEU A 114 -5.40 -1.90 -1.09
CA LEU A 114 -5.01 -2.21 -2.46
C LEU A 114 -3.62 -1.65 -2.78
N GLU A 115 -2.71 -2.55 -3.16
CA GLU A 115 -1.44 -2.19 -3.77
C GLU A 115 -1.65 -1.85 -5.24
N LEU A 116 -1.33 -0.63 -5.65
CA LEU A 116 -1.44 -0.20 -7.04
C LEU A 116 -0.15 0.47 -7.50
N ASP A 117 0.33 0.08 -8.68
CA ASP A 117 1.37 0.83 -9.38
C ASP A 117 0.83 2.19 -9.80
N GLU A 118 1.69 3.19 -9.87
CA GLU A 118 1.32 4.61 -10.03
C GLU A 118 0.42 4.86 -11.24
N ALA A 119 0.77 4.27 -12.40
CA ALA A 119 -0.03 4.41 -13.62
C ALA A 119 -1.41 3.74 -13.49
N HIS A 120 -1.47 2.59 -12.81
CA HIS A 120 -2.71 1.87 -12.58
C HIS A 120 -3.58 2.52 -11.50
N ALA A 121 -2.96 3.12 -10.50
CA ALA A 121 -3.66 3.90 -9.49
C ALA A 121 -4.43 5.07 -10.11
N VAL A 122 -3.84 5.77 -11.11
CA VAL A 122 -4.53 6.83 -11.87
C VAL A 122 -5.79 6.32 -12.56
N HIS A 123 -5.76 5.12 -13.14
CA HIS A 123 -6.95 4.53 -13.75
C HIS A 123 -7.97 4.07 -12.72
N PHE A 124 -7.51 3.48 -11.62
CA PHE A 124 -8.37 3.01 -10.54
C PHE A 124 -9.17 4.13 -9.90
N VAL A 125 -8.52 5.25 -9.54
CA VAL A 125 -9.18 6.36 -8.85
C VAL A 125 -10.19 7.14 -9.70
N LYS A 126 -10.24 6.89 -10.99
CA LYS A 126 -11.33 7.39 -11.87
C LYS A 126 -12.64 6.65 -11.62
N ALA A 127 -12.56 5.35 -11.34
CA ALA A 127 -13.72 4.49 -11.10
C ALA A 127 -14.07 4.39 -9.60
N VAL A 128 -13.06 4.33 -8.73
CA VAL A 128 -13.22 4.16 -7.28
C VAL A 128 -12.49 5.29 -6.57
N LYS A 129 -13.21 6.13 -5.83
CA LYS A 129 -12.60 7.15 -4.98
C LYS A 129 -12.14 6.49 -3.68
N PRO A 130 -10.83 6.48 -3.37
CA PRO A 130 -10.38 5.89 -2.12
C PRO A 130 -10.75 6.78 -0.92
N ASP A 131 -11.05 6.15 0.20
CA ASP A 131 -11.24 6.84 1.47
C ASP A 131 -9.89 7.20 2.08
N TYR A 132 -8.88 6.36 1.84
CA TYR A 132 -7.53 6.56 2.33
C TYR A 132 -6.50 6.33 1.24
N ALA A 133 -5.42 7.11 1.26
CA ALA A 133 -4.24 6.84 0.44
C ALA A 133 -2.97 6.86 1.30
N LEU A 134 -2.08 5.90 1.10
CA LEU A 134 -0.72 5.90 1.65
C LEU A 134 0.27 6.03 0.49
N LEU A 135 0.96 7.17 0.43
CA LEU A 135 1.92 7.49 -0.63
C LEU A 135 3.33 7.47 -0.08
N LEU A 136 4.16 6.54 -0.62
CA LEU A 136 5.40 6.14 0.03
C LEU A 136 6.61 6.98 -0.39
N ASN A 137 6.92 6.99 -1.69
CA ASN A 137 8.10 7.67 -2.21
C ASN A 137 8.04 7.82 -3.74
N VAL A 138 8.84 8.76 -4.25
CA VAL A 138 9.11 8.95 -5.68
C VAL A 138 10.61 8.80 -5.90
N LEU A 139 11.01 7.66 -6.42
CA LEU A 139 12.41 7.31 -6.71
C LEU A 139 12.55 7.00 -8.21
N ARG A 140 13.75 7.12 -8.74
CA ARG A 140 14.04 6.64 -10.09
C ARG A 140 14.07 5.13 -10.11
N ASP A 141 13.21 4.54 -10.93
CA ASP A 141 13.01 3.09 -10.99
C ASP A 141 13.85 2.42 -12.07
N GLN A 142 14.08 3.09 -13.19
CA GLN A 142 14.87 2.56 -14.30
C GLN A 142 15.89 3.60 -14.81
N LEU A 143 16.92 3.11 -15.51
CA LEU A 143 17.98 3.92 -16.09
C LEU A 143 17.42 5.07 -16.95
N ASP A 144 17.58 6.28 -16.46
CA ASP A 144 17.56 7.55 -17.17
C ASP A 144 16.42 7.83 -18.18
N ARG A 145 15.16 7.60 -17.80
CA ARG A 145 14.04 8.24 -18.52
C ARG A 145 13.89 9.66 -18.02
N PHE A 146 14.30 10.62 -18.84
CA PHE A 146 14.10 12.04 -18.57
C PHE A 146 12.61 12.33 -18.26
N GLY A 147 12.33 12.97 -17.10
CA GLY A 147 10.96 13.30 -16.67
C GLY A 147 10.18 12.16 -15.98
N GLU A 148 10.78 11.01 -15.72
CA GLU A 148 10.11 9.88 -15.03
C GLU A 148 9.64 10.27 -13.63
N ILE A 149 10.49 10.92 -12.83
CA ILE A 149 10.19 11.37 -11.47
C ILE A 149 8.98 12.33 -11.44
N ASP A 150 8.97 13.33 -12.34
CA ASP A 150 7.88 14.30 -12.39
C ASP A 150 6.58 13.65 -12.88
N THR A 151 6.68 12.66 -13.76
CA THR A 151 5.53 11.89 -14.22
C THR A 151 4.96 11.05 -13.09
N THR A 152 5.82 10.35 -12.33
CA THR A 152 5.43 9.57 -11.15
C THR A 152 4.79 10.46 -10.09
N ARG A 153 5.40 11.62 -9.78
CA ARG A 153 4.80 12.61 -8.87
C ARG A 153 3.40 13.04 -9.33
N ARG A 154 3.21 13.36 -10.63
CA ARG A 154 1.89 13.75 -11.18
C ARG A 154 0.85 12.64 -11.06
N MET A 155 1.25 11.37 -11.27
CA MET A 155 0.37 10.22 -11.09
C MET A 155 -0.08 10.10 -9.63
N LEU A 156 0.85 10.21 -8.67
CA LEU A 156 0.53 10.18 -7.25
C LEU A 156 -0.30 11.40 -6.80
N ALA A 157 -0.07 12.59 -7.39
CA ALA A 157 -0.92 13.75 -7.18
C ALA A 157 -2.38 13.50 -7.59
N THR A 158 -2.59 12.73 -8.67
CA THR A 158 -3.94 12.32 -9.08
C THR A 158 -4.59 11.40 -8.04
N VAL A 159 -3.82 10.51 -7.40
CA VAL A 159 -4.34 9.66 -6.31
C VAL A 159 -4.67 10.51 -5.08
N ALA A 160 -3.77 11.41 -4.68
CA ALA A 160 -4.00 12.31 -3.54
C ALA A 160 -5.26 13.16 -3.74
N SER A 161 -5.42 13.75 -4.95
CA SER A 161 -6.59 14.60 -5.27
C SER A 161 -7.92 13.83 -5.36
N ALA A 162 -7.86 12.53 -5.61
CA ALA A 162 -9.05 11.67 -5.72
C ALA A 162 -9.49 11.08 -4.37
N THR A 163 -8.63 11.11 -3.36
CA THR A 163 -8.90 10.58 -2.02
C THR A 163 -9.90 11.47 -1.29
N THR A 164 -10.84 10.85 -0.57
CA THR A 164 -11.98 11.54 0.03
C THR A 164 -11.90 11.71 1.55
N GLY A 165 -11.13 10.89 2.25
CA GLY A 165 -11.01 10.91 3.70
C GLY A 165 -9.64 11.37 4.19
N THR A 166 -8.61 10.52 4.13
CA THR A 166 -7.27 10.84 4.64
C THR A 166 -6.17 10.42 3.66
N VAL A 167 -5.22 11.33 3.44
CA VAL A 167 -3.99 11.03 2.69
C VAL A 167 -2.81 11.00 3.68
N VAL A 168 -2.11 9.87 3.72
CA VAL A 168 -0.91 9.66 4.54
C VAL A 168 0.32 9.79 3.65
N LEU A 169 1.20 10.73 3.97
CA LEU A 169 2.35 11.13 3.16
C LEU A 169 3.66 10.91 3.90
N ASN A 170 4.67 10.45 3.16
CA ASN A 170 6.06 10.46 3.63
C ASN A 170 6.57 11.91 3.65
N ARG A 171 6.81 12.47 4.85
CA ARG A 171 7.31 13.85 4.97
C ARG A 171 8.77 14.01 4.54
N GLU A 172 9.55 12.95 4.54
CA GLU A 172 10.98 12.98 4.20
C GLU A 172 11.22 13.06 2.69
N ASP A 173 10.29 12.55 1.88
CA ASP A 173 10.35 12.70 0.43
C ASP A 173 9.72 14.05 0.01
N PRO A 174 10.50 15.01 -0.53
CA PRO A 174 9.99 16.34 -0.89
C PRO A 174 8.87 16.28 -1.93
N ARG A 175 8.91 15.29 -2.84
CA ARG A 175 7.91 15.12 -3.89
C ARG A 175 6.60 14.61 -3.31
N ILE A 176 6.67 13.64 -2.39
CA ILE A 176 5.49 13.13 -1.69
C ILE A 176 4.92 14.19 -0.76
N ARG A 177 5.77 14.88 0.02
CA ARG A 177 5.34 15.95 0.92
C ARG A 177 4.58 17.05 0.17
N SER A 178 5.05 17.44 -1.01
CA SER A 178 4.40 18.46 -1.83
C SER A 178 3.00 18.06 -2.34
N LEU A 179 2.62 16.77 -2.26
CA LEU A 179 1.30 16.30 -2.67
C LEU A 179 0.19 16.78 -1.74
N ALA A 180 0.51 17.29 -0.56
CA ALA A 180 -0.46 17.94 0.32
C ALA A 180 -1.20 19.10 -0.37
N GLU A 181 -0.53 19.79 -1.29
CA GLU A 181 -1.12 20.88 -2.10
C GLU A 181 -2.16 20.40 -3.11
N ASN A 182 -2.16 19.09 -3.42
CA ASN A 182 -3.08 18.48 -4.38
C ASN A 182 -4.31 17.85 -3.70
N VAL A 183 -4.33 17.80 -2.38
CA VAL A 183 -5.42 17.22 -1.60
C VAL A 183 -6.62 18.16 -1.61
N GLN A 184 -7.83 17.61 -1.76
CA GLN A 184 -9.06 18.43 -1.81
C GLN A 184 -9.37 19.06 -0.45
N PRO A 185 -10.03 20.23 -0.43
CA PRO A 185 -10.51 20.82 0.81
C PRO A 185 -11.41 19.86 1.60
N GLY A 186 -11.19 19.77 2.91
CA GLY A 186 -11.92 18.88 3.81
C GLY A 186 -11.33 17.46 3.96
N VAL A 187 -10.36 17.10 3.13
CA VAL A 187 -9.61 15.84 3.28
C VAL A 187 -8.45 16.05 4.25
N THR A 188 -8.26 15.10 5.16
CA THR A 188 -7.18 15.17 6.15
C THR A 188 -5.84 14.75 5.53
N VAL A 189 -4.79 15.52 5.82
CA VAL A 189 -3.41 15.13 5.49
C VAL A 189 -2.71 14.73 6.77
N LYS A 190 -2.13 13.54 6.77
CA LYS A 190 -1.29 13.00 7.84
C LYS A 190 0.08 12.67 7.31
N TYR A 191 1.07 12.68 8.18
CA TYR A 191 2.45 12.40 7.79
C TYR A 191 3.05 11.28 8.63
N TYR A 192 3.95 10.54 8.03
CA TYR A 192 4.93 9.73 8.76
C TYR A 192 6.34 10.21 8.41
N GLY A 193 7.26 10.02 9.33
CA GLY A 193 8.61 10.54 9.18
C GLY A 193 9.62 9.85 10.06
N LEU A 194 10.82 10.42 10.10
CA LEU A 194 11.90 9.97 10.97
C LEU A 194 12.49 11.16 11.74
N ASP A 195 13.20 10.84 12.82
CA ASP A 195 14.00 11.81 13.55
C ASP A 195 15.20 12.27 12.71
N GLU A 196 15.62 13.51 12.87
CA GLU A 196 16.74 14.11 12.12
C GLU A 196 18.04 13.31 12.27
N SER A 197 18.28 12.69 13.44
CA SER A 197 19.46 11.85 13.68
C SER A 197 19.54 10.63 12.79
N LEU A 198 18.41 10.16 12.26
CA LEU A 198 18.32 8.98 11.40
C LEU A 198 18.42 9.33 9.90
N ARG A 199 18.41 10.61 9.54
CA ARG A 199 18.34 11.04 8.15
C ARG A 199 19.44 10.48 7.27
N SER A 200 20.66 10.35 7.80
CA SER A 200 21.79 9.79 7.05
C SER A 200 21.61 8.34 6.60
N TYR A 201 20.74 7.59 7.26
CA TYR A 201 20.41 6.21 6.88
C TYR A 201 19.37 6.15 5.74
N PHE A 202 18.58 7.22 5.54
CA PHE A 202 17.46 7.29 4.60
C PHE A 202 17.58 8.48 3.63
N PRO A 203 18.66 8.55 2.83
CA PRO A 203 18.82 9.67 1.90
C PRO A 203 17.71 9.66 0.83
N SER A 204 17.26 10.85 0.46
CA SER A 204 16.36 11.05 -0.67
C SER A 204 17.03 10.70 -2.01
N ASP A 205 16.26 10.56 -3.09
CA ASP A 205 16.82 10.31 -4.44
C ASP A 205 17.80 11.40 -4.87
N ASP A 206 17.53 12.64 -4.51
CA ASP A 206 18.39 13.76 -4.85
C ASP A 206 19.71 13.74 -4.04
N GLU A 207 19.65 13.42 -2.75
CA GLU A 207 20.85 13.25 -1.89
C GLU A 207 21.72 12.09 -2.32
N MET A 208 21.16 10.99 -2.77
CA MET A 208 21.90 9.84 -3.31
C MET A 208 22.72 10.20 -4.57
N ARG A 209 22.35 11.27 -5.25
CA ARG A 209 23.01 11.77 -6.48
C ARG A 209 23.91 12.98 -6.25
N GLY A 210 24.19 13.30 -4.99
CA GLY A 210 25.02 14.46 -4.62
C GLY A 210 24.29 15.79 -4.64
N GLY A 211 22.96 15.79 -4.75
CA GLY A 211 22.15 16.98 -4.56
C GLY A 211 22.04 17.35 -3.08
N THR A 212 21.91 18.64 -2.80
CA THR A 212 21.61 19.13 -1.46
C THR A 212 20.10 19.39 -1.35
N VAL A 213 19.46 18.77 -0.38
CA VAL A 213 18.07 19.09 -0.05
C VAL A 213 18.09 20.32 0.85
N ALA A 214 17.41 21.38 0.44
CA ALA A 214 17.26 22.57 1.27
C ALA A 214 16.62 22.18 2.62
N LYS A 215 17.16 22.70 3.73
CA LYS A 215 16.52 22.57 5.04
C LYS A 215 15.15 23.24 4.99
N ALA A 216 14.12 22.43 4.82
CA ALA A 216 12.74 22.89 4.92
C ALA A 216 12.21 22.56 6.32
N THR A 217 11.35 23.41 6.85
CA THR A 217 10.57 23.05 8.03
C THR A 217 9.64 21.92 7.64
N LEU A 218 9.85 20.75 8.25
CA LEU A 218 9.02 19.58 7.99
C LEU A 218 7.70 19.70 8.75
N PRO A 219 6.58 19.26 8.19
CA PRO A 219 5.33 19.16 8.92
C PRO A 219 5.46 18.15 10.07
N GLU A 220 4.66 18.32 11.11
CA GLU A 220 4.55 17.35 12.19
C GLU A 220 4.09 15.99 11.63
N ALA A 221 4.62 14.88 12.17
CA ALA A 221 4.26 13.55 11.75
C ALA A 221 3.40 12.85 12.80
N ASP A 222 2.40 12.12 12.35
CA ASP A 222 1.54 11.28 13.23
C ASP A 222 2.27 10.05 13.75
N VAL A 223 3.29 9.59 13.02
CA VAL A 223 4.21 8.53 13.42
C VAL A 223 5.62 8.90 12.98
N THR A 224 6.54 8.99 13.93
CA THR A 224 7.96 9.27 13.67
C THR A 224 8.81 8.10 14.13
N LEU A 225 9.65 7.54 13.25
CA LEU A 225 10.71 6.62 13.64
C LEU A 225 11.81 7.43 14.35
N THR A 226 12.06 7.17 15.64
CA THR A 226 13.02 7.94 16.45
C THR A 226 14.33 7.20 16.66
N ALA A 227 14.31 5.86 16.72
CA ALA A 227 15.51 5.04 16.84
C ALA A 227 15.29 3.64 16.28
N PHE A 228 16.38 2.95 15.93
CA PHE A 228 16.36 1.51 15.65
C PHE A 228 17.71 0.87 15.97
N SER A 229 17.69 -0.40 16.40
CA SER A 229 18.89 -1.21 16.64
C SER A 229 18.53 -2.70 16.48
N GLY A 230 19.20 -3.39 15.57
CA GLY A 230 18.85 -4.78 15.25
C GLY A 230 17.40 -4.90 14.75
N THR A 231 16.59 -5.66 15.49
CA THR A 231 15.15 -5.81 15.22
C THR A 231 14.28 -4.83 16.00
N SER A 232 14.83 -4.10 16.96
CA SER A 232 14.10 -3.14 17.79
C SER A 232 14.01 -1.78 17.11
N ALA A 233 12.82 -1.18 17.13
CA ALA A 233 12.57 0.16 16.63
C ALA A 233 11.71 0.95 17.62
N THR A 234 12.03 2.23 17.78
CA THR A 234 11.27 3.17 18.61
C THR A 234 10.50 4.12 17.70
N PHE A 235 9.23 4.28 17.99
CA PHE A 235 8.34 5.18 17.27
C PHE A 235 7.71 6.17 18.23
N ASP A 236 7.68 7.44 17.84
CA ASP A 236 6.81 8.43 18.45
C ASP A 236 5.45 8.38 17.76
N LEU A 237 4.41 8.15 18.53
CA LEU A 237 3.01 8.10 18.07
C LEU A 237 2.27 9.35 18.57
N ALA A 238 2.46 10.47 17.88
CA ALA A 238 1.88 11.77 18.26
C ALA A 238 2.24 12.19 19.70
N GLY A 239 3.53 12.16 20.04
CA GLY A 239 4.07 12.58 21.33
C GLY A 239 4.21 11.46 22.36
N VAL A 240 3.92 10.20 22.00
CA VAL A 240 4.07 9.04 22.90
C VAL A 240 5.03 8.03 22.29
N GLU A 241 6.17 7.84 22.92
CA GLU A 241 7.14 6.84 22.47
C GLU A 241 6.67 5.40 22.73
N ARG A 242 6.88 4.55 21.74
CA ARG A 242 6.62 3.12 21.77
C ARG A 242 7.77 2.35 21.15
N VAL A 243 8.16 1.26 21.77
CA VAL A 243 9.19 0.35 21.28
C VAL A 243 8.52 -0.90 20.73
N GLY A 244 8.87 -1.27 19.49
CA GLY A 244 8.37 -2.48 18.84
C GLY A 244 9.51 -3.28 18.21
N GLU A 245 9.28 -4.59 18.04
CA GLU A 245 10.18 -5.48 17.31
C GLU A 245 9.73 -5.58 15.85
N ILE A 246 10.68 -5.54 14.91
CA ILE A 246 10.42 -5.69 13.47
C ILE A 246 11.36 -6.74 12.90
N ASN A 247 10.84 -7.92 12.59
CA ASN A 247 11.60 -9.06 12.09
C ASN A 247 11.71 -9.05 10.55
N LEU A 248 11.97 -7.87 9.97
CA LEU A 248 12.13 -7.70 8.52
C LEU A 248 13.53 -7.18 8.19
N TYR A 249 14.12 -7.74 7.15
CA TYR A 249 15.42 -7.30 6.67
C TYR A 249 15.33 -5.96 5.92
N GLY A 250 16.36 -5.13 6.11
CA GLY A 250 16.50 -3.83 5.44
C GLY A 250 15.87 -2.68 6.22
N ILE A 251 16.67 -1.62 6.40
CA ILE A 251 16.28 -0.44 7.20
C ILE A 251 15.04 0.27 6.64
N TYR A 252 14.84 0.25 5.32
CA TYR A 252 13.65 0.85 4.71
C TYR A 252 12.34 0.15 5.13
N ASN A 253 12.38 -1.14 5.50
CA ASN A 253 11.20 -1.82 6.02
C ASN A 253 10.81 -1.32 7.41
N ILE A 254 11.79 -0.90 8.23
CA ILE A 254 11.53 -0.25 9.52
C ILE A 254 10.81 1.09 9.30
N PHE A 255 11.27 1.86 8.32
CA PHE A 255 10.63 3.13 7.98
C PHE A 255 9.25 2.94 7.32
N ASN A 256 9.08 1.92 6.47
CA ASN A 256 7.78 1.58 5.89
C ASN A 256 6.76 1.18 6.97
N ALA A 257 7.21 0.59 8.10
CA ALA A 257 6.33 0.30 9.22
C ALA A 257 5.72 1.58 9.83
N ALA A 258 6.48 2.68 9.91
CA ALA A 258 5.92 3.97 10.34
C ALA A 258 4.76 4.43 9.43
N GLY A 259 4.89 4.26 8.11
CA GLY A 259 3.81 4.57 7.16
C GLY A 259 2.58 3.67 7.33
N ALA A 260 2.79 2.36 7.52
CA ALA A 260 1.69 1.41 7.76
C ALA A 260 0.97 1.70 9.09
N MET A 261 1.73 2.07 10.14
CA MET A 261 1.18 2.46 11.44
C MET A 261 0.37 3.76 11.32
N ALA A 262 0.89 4.78 10.62
CA ALA A 262 0.18 6.05 10.39
C ALA A 262 -1.13 5.83 9.64
N LEU A 263 -1.15 4.95 8.63
CA LEU A 263 -2.35 4.55 7.93
C LEU A 263 -3.34 3.84 8.87
N THR A 264 -2.87 2.86 9.65
CA THR A 264 -3.72 2.12 10.59
C THR A 264 -4.35 3.06 11.62
N ARG A 265 -3.57 4.02 12.14
CA ARG A 265 -4.06 5.08 13.03
C ARG A 265 -5.14 5.94 12.35
N ALA A 266 -4.94 6.30 11.09
CA ALA A 266 -5.91 7.08 10.32
C ALA A 266 -7.23 6.33 10.12
N VAL A 267 -7.17 5.03 9.82
CA VAL A 267 -8.36 4.18 9.60
C VAL A 267 -9.13 3.94 10.90
N MET A 268 -8.41 3.60 11.98
CA MET A 268 -9.02 3.21 13.25
C MET A 268 -9.50 4.40 14.07
N GLY A 269 -8.86 5.56 13.95
CA GLY A 269 -9.19 6.75 14.76
C GLY A 269 -9.23 6.42 16.25
N GLU A 270 -10.30 6.81 16.93
CA GLU A 270 -10.51 6.59 18.37
C GLU A 270 -10.63 5.09 18.76
N LYS A 271 -10.89 4.20 17.80
CA LYS A 271 -10.99 2.75 18.04
C LYS A 271 -9.63 2.04 18.05
N LEU A 272 -8.55 2.77 17.81
CA LEU A 272 -7.21 2.20 17.76
C LEU A 272 -6.80 1.60 19.12
N ASN A 273 -6.26 0.40 19.08
CA ASN A 273 -5.54 -0.19 20.22
C ASN A 273 -4.03 -0.15 19.92
N GLU A 274 -3.32 0.80 20.55
CA GLU A 274 -1.88 1.01 20.31
C GLU A 274 -1.03 -0.18 20.76
N ASP A 275 -1.40 -0.86 21.84
CA ASP A 275 -0.63 -2.03 22.31
C ASP A 275 -0.71 -3.18 21.30
N LYS A 276 -1.89 -3.41 20.70
CA LYS A 276 -2.03 -4.38 19.60
C LYS A 276 -1.25 -3.95 18.37
N LEU A 277 -1.26 -2.64 18.03
CA LEU A 277 -0.51 -2.11 16.90
C LEU A 277 0.98 -2.42 17.03
N ILE A 278 1.57 -2.13 18.18
CA ILE A 278 2.99 -2.37 18.46
C ILE A 278 3.31 -3.87 18.53
N ALA A 279 2.50 -4.66 19.26
CA ALA A 279 2.74 -6.09 19.40
C ALA A 279 2.67 -6.86 18.06
N GLU A 280 1.88 -6.38 17.10
CA GLU A 280 1.76 -7.01 15.79
C GLU A 280 2.99 -6.81 14.90
N LEU A 281 3.77 -5.73 15.10
CA LEU A 281 4.99 -5.48 14.33
C LEU A 281 5.96 -6.67 14.36
N ALA A 282 6.11 -7.33 15.51
CA ALA A 282 6.99 -8.48 15.69
C ALA A 282 6.57 -9.72 14.88
N LYS A 283 5.30 -9.80 14.51
CA LYS A 283 4.72 -10.94 13.79
C LYS A 283 4.72 -10.75 12.27
N ILE A 284 5.04 -9.54 11.79
CA ILE A 284 5.08 -9.25 10.37
C ILE A 284 6.19 -10.08 9.71
N THR A 285 5.80 -10.86 8.69
CA THR A 285 6.73 -11.68 7.92
C THR A 285 7.05 -11.02 6.58
N PRO A 286 8.25 -11.27 6.00
CA PRO A 286 8.61 -10.74 4.69
C PRO A 286 7.55 -11.06 3.62
N ALA A 287 7.38 -10.18 2.65
CA ALA A 287 6.64 -10.49 1.44
C ALA A 287 7.49 -11.43 0.57
N PHE A 288 6.82 -12.29 -0.25
CA PHE A 288 7.50 -13.26 -1.10
C PHE A 288 8.65 -12.62 -1.92
N GLY A 289 9.83 -13.26 -1.84
CA GLY A 289 11.05 -12.80 -2.51
C GLY A 289 11.66 -11.50 -1.97
N ARG A 290 11.18 -10.94 -0.84
CA ARG A 290 11.63 -9.65 -0.28
C ARG A 290 12.21 -9.81 1.13
N GLY A 291 13.35 -10.49 1.22
CA GLY A 291 13.99 -10.82 2.50
C GLY A 291 13.53 -12.16 3.07
N GLU A 292 12.85 -12.97 2.26
CA GLU A 292 12.43 -14.32 2.64
C GLU A 292 13.63 -15.25 2.74
N THR A 293 13.69 -16.05 3.81
CA THR A 293 14.70 -17.08 3.98
C THR A 293 14.10 -18.44 3.70
N LEU A 294 14.61 -19.10 2.67
CA LEU A 294 14.24 -20.47 2.30
C LEU A 294 15.30 -21.44 2.83
N ASN A 295 14.87 -22.66 3.20
CA ASN A 295 15.81 -23.73 3.49
C ASN A 295 15.96 -24.60 2.25
N VAL A 296 17.14 -24.58 1.62
CA VAL A 296 17.43 -25.40 0.45
C VAL A 296 18.54 -26.40 0.82
N ASN A 297 18.18 -27.68 0.88
CA ASN A 297 19.09 -28.78 1.26
C ASN A 297 19.81 -28.53 2.62
N GLY A 298 19.07 -28.04 3.63
CA GLY A 298 19.64 -27.75 4.95
C GLY A 298 20.43 -26.46 5.08
N ARG A 299 20.52 -25.66 4.01
CA ARG A 299 21.21 -24.36 4.01
C ARG A 299 20.20 -23.21 3.88
N PRO A 300 20.34 -22.13 4.66
CA PRO A 300 19.51 -20.96 4.51
C PRO A 300 19.86 -20.22 3.21
N LEU A 301 18.86 -19.96 2.37
CA LEU A 301 18.92 -19.12 1.18
C LEU A 301 18.03 -17.91 1.40
N GLN A 302 18.61 -16.72 1.39
CA GLN A 302 17.87 -15.47 1.52
C GLN A 302 17.59 -14.87 0.13
N LEU A 303 16.32 -14.60 -0.15
CA LEU A 303 15.89 -13.95 -1.40
C LEU A 303 15.75 -12.45 -1.18
N LEU A 304 16.57 -11.67 -1.86
CA LEU A 304 16.52 -10.20 -1.84
C LEU A 304 16.19 -9.67 -3.23
N LEU A 305 15.04 -8.98 -3.33
CA LEU A 305 14.69 -8.28 -4.56
C LEU A 305 15.27 -6.88 -4.54
N VAL A 306 16.22 -6.62 -5.45
CA VAL A 306 16.80 -5.31 -5.67
C VAL A 306 16.30 -4.79 -7.02
N LYS A 307 15.54 -3.70 -7.00
CA LYS A 307 14.88 -3.13 -8.18
C LYS A 307 15.62 -1.89 -8.73
N ASN A 308 16.22 -1.14 -7.84
CA ASN A 308 16.92 0.11 -8.14
C ASN A 308 18.04 0.37 -7.10
N PRO A 309 18.89 1.39 -7.27
CA PRO A 309 19.99 1.68 -6.34
C PRO A 309 19.59 1.82 -4.88
N SER A 310 18.42 2.35 -4.60
CA SER A 310 17.88 2.47 -3.22
C SER A 310 17.62 1.10 -2.57
N GLY A 311 17.36 0.06 -3.36
CA GLY A 311 17.10 -1.29 -2.87
C GLY A 311 18.37 -2.05 -2.43
N PHE A 312 19.57 -1.50 -2.67
CA PHE A 312 20.84 -2.08 -2.23
C PHE A 312 21.20 -1.72 -0.77
N ARG A 313 20.47 -0.84 -0.13
CA ARG A 313 20.65 -0.41 1.24
C ARG A 313 19.60 -1.07 2.15
#